data_c44a835220209ace31fc272b6e78d9b5
#
_entry.id   c44a835220209ace31fc272b6e78d9b5
#
_cell.length_a   1.000
_cell.length_b   1.000
_cell.length_c   1.000
_cell.angle_alpha   90.00
_cell.angle_beta   90.00
_cell.angle_gamma   90.00
#
_symmetry.space_group_name_H-M   'P 1'
#
loop_
_entity.id
_entity.type
_entity.pdbx_description
1 polymer ?
#
loop_
_entity_poly.entity_id
_entity_poly.type
_entity_poly.pdbx_seq_one_letter_code
_entity_poly.pdbx_strand_id
1 'polypeptide(L)'
;SEMNQLQYRLEGFDKKWHLASQTSIITYSNLPYGIYTFLVKGSNNDGIWNEQLTFLTIDIKPPFYLSAWAYLCYGVFFFGVLCTLVISLKRRNQRKQSWLMAEMKQQQEKEIYAAKIDFFTNVAHEIRTPLTLIKCPLDNVLKEQNLSDSVKEDLKIMSQNTDRLLNLTNQLLDFRKIETKGFNLTFVEKNISEIVKECYLRFTTLVKQKNLNFKLDLPEEDVYASVDKEAITKIISNLFINAIKYGETYIEVVLLRDKATHTFCLKVTNDGEIVPIKMRENIFEAFVQYKGKEKIMVGTGIGLALSRSLAELHHGTLIMEDSVAYNCFCLSLPIEQENIIPLVDLQKDYRDISEEIPEQQGSELSRVSLLIVEDNLEMQNFILRQLVSTYHVLRAGNGKEALDILNHHSVNLIISDVIMSEMDGIELCNRVKADLNYSHIPVILLTAKTNLQSKIEGIKAGADAYIEKPFSVEYLKVNVAALLESREKLRRTFVNSPFVLSDTVALTKADDAFLKALNEVVISNMKEPEFCLDDMASMLNMSRSSLNRKIKGLLGLTPNDYIRLERLKKAAILLKEGECKINEVCYMVGFNTPSYFTKCFQKQFGILPKD
;
A
#
# COMPACT_ATOMS: atom_id res chain seq x y z
N SER A 1 -40.63 -114.40 -5.75
CA SER A 1 -42.02 -114.54 -6.09
C SER A 1 -42.60 -113.20 -6.53
N GLU A 2 -43.38 -113.16 -7.58
CA GLU A 2 -43.85 -111.95 -8.30
C GLU A 2 -44.95 -111.18 -7.53
N MET A 3 -45.32 -111.53 -6.27
CA MET A 3 -46.38 -110.88 -5.50
C MET A 3 -45.90 -110.14 -4.25
N ASN A 4 -44.66 -110.10 -3.91
CA ASN A 4 -44.15 -109.31 -2.78
C ASN A 4 -44.23 -107.83 -3.09
N GLN A 5 -44.82 -107.02 -2.21
CA GLN A 5 -44.91 -105.59 -2.32
C GLN A 5 -43.95 -104.92 -1.34
N LEU A 6 -43.33 -103.81 -1.78
CA LEU A 6 -42.48 -102.95 -0.96
C LEU A 6 -43.13 -101.54 -0.82
N GLN A 7 -43.13 -101.03 0.40
CA GLN A 7 -43.54 -99.67 0.67
C GLN A 7 -42.34 -98.94 1.31
N TYR A 8 -42.20 -97.70 0.91
CA TYR A 8 -41.15 -96.80 1.43
C TYR A 8 -41.77 -95.48 1.87
N ARG A 9 -41.08 -94.81 2.79
CA ARG A 9 -41.43 -93.48 3.25
C ARG A 9 -40.14 -92.78 3.73
N LEU A 10 -39.96 -91.57 3.31
CA LEU A 10 -38.89 -90.71 3.87
C LEU A 10 -39.51 -89.92 5.02
N GLU A 11 -39.20 -90.34 6.26
CA GLU A 11 -39.64 -89.64 7.47
C GLU A 11 -39.01 -88.30 7.57
N GLY A 12 -39.82 -87.25 7.82
CA GLY A 12 -39.36 -85.84 7.76
C GLY A 12 -39.74 -85.18 6.44
N PHE A 13 -40.09 -85.93 5.38
CA PHE A 13 -40.46 -85.37 4.07
C PHE A 13 -41.77 -85.88 3.57
N ASP A 14 -41.97 -87.22 3.56
CA ASP A 14 -43.18 -87.84 3.04
C ASP A 14 -44.28 -87.92 4.13
N LYS A 15 -45.53 -87.58 3.77
CA LYS A 15 -46.66 -87.65 4.63
C LYS A 15 -47.33 -89.04 4.62
N LYS A 16 -47.11 -89.85 3.58
CA LYS A 16 -47.74 -91.20 3.39
C LYS A 16 -46.72 -92.23 2.92
N TRP A 17 -47.01 -93.52 3.07
CA TRP A 17 -46.22 -94.60 2.49
C TRP A 17 -46.48 -94.71 1.00
N HIS A 18 -45.40 -94.83 0.22
CA HIS A 18 -45.42 -95.00 -1.22
C HIS A 18 -45.13 -96.45 -1.59
N LEU A 19 -45.86 -96.99 -2.60
CA LEU A 19 -45.60 -98.31 -3.12
C LEU A 19 -44.43 -98.30 -4.08
N ALA A 20 -43.46 -99.18 -3.90
CA ALA A 20 -42.32 -99.29 -4.80
C ALA A 20 -42.60 -100.33 -5.87
N SER A 21 -42.28 -100.09 -7.14
CA SER A 21 -42.30 -101.11 -8.19
C SER A 21 -41.06 -102.01 -8.09
N GLN A 22 -41.10 -103.21 -8.63
CA GLN A 22 -40.02 -104.21 -8.47
C GLN A 22 -38.66 -103.79 -8.94
N THR A 23 -38.52 -102.68 -9.74
CA THR A 23 -37.29 -102.13 -10.26
C THR A 23 -37.11 -100.65 -9.97
N SER A 24 -37.63 -100.15 -8.85
CA SER A 24 -37.76 -98.72 -8.61
C SER A 24 -36.44 -98.13 -8.10
N ILE A 25 -35.86 -97.19 -8.87
CA ILE A 25 -34.93 -96.19 -8.33
C ILE A 25 -35.78 -95.07 -7.76
N ILE A 26 -35.66 -94.84 -6.43
CA ILE A 26 -36.41 -93.80 -5.76
C ILE A 26 -35.54 -92.53 -5.76
N THR A 27 -36.04 -91.47 -6.42
CA THR A 27 -35.35 -90.21 -6.51
C THR A 27 -36.12 -89.14 -5.76
N TYR A 28 -35.46 -88.52 -4.81
CA TYR A 28 -35.93 -87.32 -4.14
C TYR A 28 -35.17 -86.10 -4.66
N SER A 29 -35.90 -85.14 -5.19
CA SER A 29 -35.33 -83.89 -5.63
C SER A 29 -35.68 -82.78 -4.63
N ASN A 30 -34.75 -81.82 -4.44
CA ASN A 30 -34.97 -80.67 -3.59
C ASN A 30 -35.23 -80.93 -2.10
N LEU A 31 -34.54 -81.92 -1.54
CA LEU A 31 -34.64 -82.17 -0.11
C LEU A 31 -33.94 -81.00 0.65
N PRO A 32 -34.65 -80.33 1.56
CA PRO A 32 -34.04 -79.40 2.48
C PRO A 32 -32.89 -80.03 3.29
N TYR A 33 -31.95 -79.22 3.78
CA TYR A 33 -30.95 -79.77 4.70
C TYR A 33 -31.59 -80.19 6.01
N GLY A 34 -31.19 -81.36 6.51
CA GLY A 34 -31.73 -81.99 7.70
C GLY A 34 -31.49 -83.50 7.73
N ILE A 35 -31.87 -84.14 8.82
CA ILE A 35 -31.75 -85.59 8.99
C ILE A 35 -33.09 -86.24 8.62
N TYR A 36 -33.01 -87.08 7.63
CA TYR A 36 -34.16 -87.86 7.17
C TYR A 36 -33.94 -89.30 7.43
N THR A 37 -35.01 -90.05 7.79
CA THR A 37 -34.95 -91.53 7.96
C THR A 37 -35.77 -92.19 6.82
N PHE A 38 -35.08 -92.84 5.90
CA PHE A 38 -35.70 -93.60 4.85
C PHE A 38 -36.15 -94.95 5.41
N LEU A 39 -37.47 -95.21 5.46
CA LEU A 39 -38.09 -96.40 5.99
C LEU A 39 -38.62 -97.27 4.86
N VAL A 40 -38.35 -98.60 4.92
CA VAL A 40 -38.84 -99.57 3.95
C VAL A 40 -39.52 -100.77 4.71
N LYS A 41 -40.65 -101.20 4.21
CA LYS A 41 -41.31 -102.44 4.69
C LYS A 41 -41.78 -103.28 3.52
N GLY A 42 -41.73 -104.56 3.68
CA GLY A 42 -42.22 -105.55 2.68
C GLY A 42 -43.43 -106.31 3.14
N SER A 43 -44.22 -106.80 2.17
CA SER A 43 -45.28 -107.74 2.45
C SER A 43 -45.01 -109.10 1.78
N ASN A 44 -45.50 -110.14 2.34
CA ASN A 44 -45.50 -111.48 1.75
C ASN A 44 -46.57 -111.58 0.68
N ASN A 45 -46.69 -112.73 0.04
CA ASN A 45 -47.65 -113.04 -0.98
C ASN A 45 -49.12 -112.98 -0.44
N ASP A 46 -49.34 -113.13 0.87
CA ASP A 46 -50.61 -113.08 1.52
C ASP A 46 -51.04 -111.68 1.98
N GLY A 47 -50.27 -110.64 1.62
CA GLY A 47 -50.54 -109.23 1.93
C GLY A 47 -50.16 -108.81 3.36
N ILE A 48 -49.47 -109.69 4.16
CA ILE A 48 -49.06 -109.39 5.53
C ILE A 48 -47.77 -108.56 5.48
N TRP A 49 -47.81 -107.36 6.06
CA TRP A 49 -46.66 -106.47 6.11
C TRP A 49 -45.74 -106.81 7.27
N ASN A 50 -44.42 -106.76 7.01
CA ASN A 50 -43.41 -106.95 8.03
C ASN A 50 -43.45 -105.78 9.04
N GLU A 51 -43.51 -106.10 10.35
CA GLU A 51 -43.52 -105.14 11.43
C GLU A 51 -42.11 -104.57 11.70
N GLN A 52 -41.03 -105.28 11.33
CA GLN A 52 -39.67 -104.78 11.43
C GLN A 52 -39.35 -103.91 10.22
N LEU A 53 -39.25 -102.63 10.46
CA LEU A 53 -38.92 -101.67 9.44
C LEU A 53 -37.38 -101.67 9.19
N THR A 54 -36.98 -101.70 7.92
CA THR A 54 -35.57 -101.40 7.55
C THR A 54 -35.46 -99.91 7.37
N PHE A 55 -34.48 -99.30 7.99
CA PHE A 55 -34.29 -97.90 7.91
C PHE A 55 -32.88 -97.52 7.47
N LEU A 56 -32.73 -96.32 6.79
CA LEU A 56 -31.54 -95.71 6.40
C LEU A 56 -31.61 -94.23 6.78
N THR A 57 -30.64 -93.76 7.61
CA THR A 57 -30.57 -92.35 7.96
C THR A 57 -29.77 -91.60 6.92
N ILE A 58 -30.36 -90.53 6.40
CA ILE A 58 -29.73 -89.59 5.38
C ILE A 58 -29.55 -88.25 6.04
N ASP A 59 -28.29 -87.81 6.22
CA ASP A 59 -27.92 -86.50 6.76
C ASP A 59 -27.54 -85.60 5.62
N ILE A 60 -28.37 -84.60 5.30
CA ILE A 60 -28.15 -83.61 4.28
C ILE A 60 -27.62 -82.36 5.00
N LYS A 61 -26.29 -82.11 4.93
CA LYS A 61 -25.66 -80.97 5.56
C LYS A 61 -25.97 -79.65 4.80
N PRO A 62 -26.14 -78.58 5.54
CA PRO A 62 -26.29 -77.25 4.88
C PRO A 62 -25.06 -76.91 4.04
N PRO A 63 -25.22 -76.17 2.95
CA PRO A 63 -24.10 -75.71 2.16
C PRO A 63 -23.16 -74.85 3.01
N PHE A 64 -21.89 -74.86 2.69
CA PHE A 64 -20.79 -74.26 3.49
C PHE A 64 -21.04 -72.78 3.87
N TYR A 65 -21.73 -72.01 2.99
CA TYR A 65 -22.04 -70.59 3.21
C TYR A 65 -23.18 -70.35 4.23
N LEU A 66 -23.91 -71.36 4.63
CA LEU A 66 -24.92 -71.35 5.70
C LEU A 66 -24.43 -72.05 6.97
N SER A 67 -23.17 -72.43 7.01
CA SER A 67 -22.60 -73.05 8.19
C SER A 67 -22.37 -72.06 9.31
N ALA A 68 -22.33 -72.48 10.57
CA ALA A 68 -22.01 -71.58 11.69
C ALA A 68 -20.66 -70.87 11.53
N TRP A 69 -19.68 -71.55 10.92
CA TRP A 69 -18.41 -70.97 10.60
C TRP A 69 -18.49 -69.86 9.57
N ALA A 70 -19.35 -69.99 8.56
CA ALA A 70 -19.55 -68.92 7.55
C ALA A 70 -20.17 -67.67 8.19
N TYR A 71 -21.15 -67.80 9.06
CA TYR A 71 -21.73 -66.67 9.79
C TYR A 71 -20.72 -66.01 10.71
N LEU A 72 -19.86 -66.77 11.36
CA LEU A 72 -18.77 -66.20 12.16
C LEU A 72 -17.79 -65.40 11.29
N CYS A 73 -17.41 -65.94 10.12
CA CYS A 73 -16.58 -65.20 9.15
C CYS A 73 -17.24 -63.91 8.65
N TYR A 74 -18.54 -63.97 8.33
CA TYR A 74 -19.31 -62.79 7.93
C TYR A 74 -19.35 -61.73 9.03
N GLY A 75 -19.55 -62.14 10.29
CA GLY A 75 -19.53 -61.29 11.46
C GLY A 75 -18.18 -60.58 11.64
N VAL A 76 -17.08 -61.36 11.57
CA VAL A 76 -15.70 -60.78 11.67
C VAL A 76 -15.40 -59.84 10.51
N PHE A 77 -15.78 -60.20 9.29
CA PHE A 77 -15.60 -59.33 8.12
C PHE A 77 -16.37 -58.01 8.26
N PHE A 78 -17.65 -58.08 8.63
CA PHE A 78 -18.49 -56.88 8.82
C PHE A 78 -17.95 -55.99 9.95
N PHE A 79 -17.52 -56.61 11.06
CA PHE A 79 -16.89 -55.88 12.16
C PHE A 79 -15.59 -55.22 11.73
N GLY A 80 -14.77 -55.90 10.93
CA GLY A 80 -13.53 -55.30 10.35
C GLY A 80 -13.81 -54.09 9.46
N VAL A 81 -14.82 -54.20 8.58
CA VAL A 81 -15.26 -53.09 7.73
C VAL A 81 -15.78 -51.92 8.57
N LEU A 82 -16.57 -52.18 9.60
CA LEU A 82 -17.10 -51.16 10.49
C LEU A 82 -15.96 -50.44 11.24
N CYS A 83 -15.00 -51.18 11.78
CA CYS A 83 -13.83 -50.63 12.45
C CYS A 83 -12.98 -49.73 11.52
N THR A 84 -12.74 -50.19 10.29
CA THR A 84 -11.98 -49.38 9.30
C THR A 84 -12.74 -48.11 8.93
N LEU A 85 -14.05 -48.17 8.79
CA LEU A 85 -14.91 -47.01 8.54
C LEU A 85 -14.83 -45.99 9.68
N VAL A 86 -15.01 -46.45 10.93
CA VAL A 86 -14.92 -45.58 12.13
C VAL A 86 -13.52 -44.93 12.25
N ILE A 87 -12.46 -45.69 12.05
CA ILE A 87 -11.10 -45.20 12.08
C ILE A 87 -10.87 -44.14 10.97
N SER A 88 -11.37 -44.42 9.76
CA SER A 88 -11.30 -43.51 8.63
C SER A 88 -12.02 -42.18 8.90
N LEU A 89 -13.24 -42.25 9.42
CA LEU A 89 -14.04 -41.07 9.81
C LEU A 89 -13.32 -40.26 10.92
N LYS A 90 -12.82 -40.96 11.94
CA LYS A 90 -12.08 -40.33 13.03
C LYS A 90 -10.80 -39.60 12.52
N ARG A 91 -10.04 -40.26 11.64
CA ARG A 91 -8.84 -39.65 11.01
C ARG A 91 -9.20 -38.44 10.13
N ARG A 92 -10.30 -38.53 9.38
CA ARG A 92 -10.80 -37.40 8.57
C ARG A 92 -11.18 -36.20 9.44
N ASN A 93 -11.90 -36.41 10.52
CA ASN A 93 -12.26 -35.35 11.47
C ASN A 93 -11.02 -34.74 12.16
N GLN A 94 -10.08 -35.56 12.57
CA GLN A 94 -8.84 -35.06 13.17
C GLN A 94 -8.02 -34.21 12.18
N ARG A 95 -7.89 -34.64 10.93
CA ARG A 95 -7.23 -33.84 9.87
C ARG A 95 -7.94 -32.52 9.62
N LYS A 96 -9.26 -32.52 9.57
CA LYS A 96 -10.05 -31.30 9.39
C LYS A 96 -9.88 -30.34 10.57
N GLN A 97 -9.89 -30.86 11.79
CA GLN A 97 -9.66 -30.03 12.99
C GLN A 97 -8.22 -29.46 13.04
N SER A 98 -7.20 -30.27 12.72
CA SER A 98 -5.81 -29.79 12.71
C SER A 98 -5.58 -28.73 11.62
N TRP A 99 -6.22 -28.89 10.46
CA TRP A 99 -6.14 -27.87 9.40
C TRP A 99 -6.83 -26.55 9.81
N LEU A 100 -8.04 -26.63 10.38
CA LEU A 100 -8.76 -25.45 10.91
C LEU A 100 -7.96 -24.74 12.02
N MET A 101 -7.36 -25.51 12.94
CA MET A 101 -6.50 -24.95 14.00
C MET A 101 -5.26 -24.25 13.42
N ALA A 102 -4.64 -24.83 12.39
CA ALA A 102 -3.49 -24.22 11.72
C ALA A 102 -3.88 -22.93 11.01
N GLU A 103 -5.02 -22.90 10.32
CA GLU A 103 -5.55 -21.72 9.65
C GLU A 103 -5.90 -20.60 10.64
N MET A 104 -6.60 -20.93 11.73
CA MET A 104 -6.92 -19.97 12.80
C MET A 104 -5.64 -19.40 13.45
N LYS A 105 -4.64 -20.25 13.70
CA LYS A 105 -3.36 -19.81 14.25
C LYS A 105 -2.65 -18.85 13.30
N GLN A 106 -2.62 -19.16 12.00
CA GLN A 106 -2.04 -18.29 10.99
C GLN A 106 -2.78 -16.95 10.88
N GLN A 107 -4.10 -16.97 11.00
CA GLN A 107 -4.91 -15.74 10.99
C GLN A 107 -4.65 -14.89 12.23
N GLN A 108 -4.62 -15.50 13.42
CA GLN A 108 -4.26 -14.78 14.66
C GLN A 108 -2.85 -14.18 14.60
N GLU A 109 -1.87 -14.93 14.08
CA GLU A 109 -0.52 -14.39 13.88
C GLU A 109 -0.55 -13.15 12.96
N LYS A 110 -1.29 -13.20 11.85
CA LYS A 110 -1.43 -12.04 10.94
C LYS A 110 -2.07 -10.85 11.64
N GLU A 111 -3.12 -11.04 12.43
CA GLU A 111 -3.80 -9.97 13.16
C GLU A 111 -2.90 -9.35 14.24
N ILE A 112 -2.16 -10.18 14.98
CA ILE A 112 -1.18 -9.70 15.96
C ILE A 112 -0.08 -8.90 15.27
N TYR A 113 0.42 -9.37 14.10
CA TYR A 113 1.42 -8.64 13.32
C TYR A 113 0.88 -7.30 12.81
N ALA A 114 -0.34 -7.26 12.28
CA ALA A 114 -0.96 -6.02 11.81
C ALA A 114 -1.12 -5.00 12.96
N ALA A 115 -1.69 -5.42 14.08
CA ALA A 115 -1.83 -4.57 15.26
C ALA A 115 -0.48 -4.06 15.79
N LYS A 116 0.57 -4.88 15.70
CA LYS A 116 1.93 -4.49 16.12
C LYS A 116 2.54 -3.44 15.18
N ILE A 117 2.30 -3.54 13.86
CA ILE A 117 2.73 -2.52 12.88
C ILE A 117 2.04 -1.19 13.17
N ASP A 118 0.72 -1.21 13.32
CA ASP A 118 -0.08 0.00 13.59
C ASP A 118 0.36 0.67 14.88
N PHE A 119 0.57 -0.11 15.96
CA PHE A 119 1.09 0.42 17.22
C PHE A 119 2.43 1.15 17.04
N PHE A 120 3.43 0.53 16.40
CA PHE A 120 4.73 1.18 16.20
C PHE A 120 4.66 2.39 15.27
N THR A 121 3.80 2.35 14.27
CA THR A 121 3.59 3.49 13.36
C THR A 121 3.01 4.68 14.13
N ASN A 122 2.02 4.43 14.99
CA ASN A 122 1.41 5.47 15.81
C ASN A 122 2.39 6.04 16.85
N VAL A 123 3.12 5.16 17.58
CA VAL A 123 4.15 5.60 18.54
C VAL A 123 5.22 6.47 17.87
N ALA A 124 5.66 6.09 16.67
CA ALA A 124 6.65 6.90 15.97
C ALA A 124 6.10 8.24 15.51
N HIS A 125 4.83 8.30 15.10
CA HIS A 125 4.16 9.56 14.81
C HIS A 125 4.09 10.44 16.07
N GLU A 126 3.66 9.87 17.20
CA GLU A 126 3.57 10.57 18.48
C GLU A 126 4.93 11.05 19.01
N ILE A 127 6.05 10.37 18.70
CA ILE A 127 7.39 10.83 19.02
C ILE A 127 7.86 11.92 18.05
N ARG A 128 7.55 11.80 16.76
CA ARG A 128 8.02 12.72 15.72
C ARG A 128 7.40 14.11 15.86
N THR A 129 6.12 14.21 16.23
CA THR A 129 5.43 15.48 16.41
C THR A 129 6.11 16.38 17.45
N PRO A 130 6.37 15.96 18.71
CA PRO A 130 7.09 16.79 19.67
C PRO A 130 8.53 17.09 19.24
N LEU A 131 9.22 16.14 18.58
CA LEU A 131 10.57 16.42 18.04
C LEU A 131 10.54 17.48 16.94
N THR A 132 9.50 17.52 16.10
CA THR A 132 9.29 18.57 15.10
C THR A 132 9.06 19.93 15.77
N LEU A 133 8.25 19.95 16.84
CA LEU A 133 7.99 21.16 17.64
C LEU A 133 9.23 21.69 18.39
N ILE A 134 10.21 20.83 18.66
CA ILE A 134 11.51 21.22 19.20
C ILE A 134 12.44 21.70 18.06
N LYS A 135 12.54 20.91 16.98
CA LYS A 135 13.48 21.16 15.87
C LYS A 135 13.18 22.45 15.12
N CYS A 136 11.91 22.67 14.73
CA CYS A 136 11.55 23.82 13.91
C CYS A 136 11.82 25.18 14.60
N PRO A 137 11.42 25.42 15.88
CA PRO A 137 11.80 26.65 16.57
C PRO A 137 13.31 26.79 16.78
N LEU A 138 14.00 25.66 17.05
CA LEU A 138 15.44 25.65 17.26
C LEU A 138 16.21 26.09 16.01
N ASP A 139 15.82 25.55 14.85
CA ASP A 139 16.41 25.93 13.56
C ASP A 139 16.13 27.40 13.21
N ASN A 140 14.97 27.94 13.59
CA ASN A 140 14.67 29.38 13.42
C ASN A 140 15.56 30.25 14.30
N VAL A 141 15.74 29.93 15.58
CA VAL A 141 16.56 30.68 16.51
C VAL A 141 18.05 30.62 16.09
N LEU A 142 18.54 29.47 15.61
CA LEU A 142 19.92 29.33 15.13
C LEU A 142 20.26 30.22 13.91
N LYS A 143 19.24 30.69 13.18
CA LYS A 143 19.40 31.63 12.05
C LYS A 143 19.52 33.10 12.49
N GLU A 144 19.16 33.41 13.73
CA GLU A 144 19.26 34.77 14.26
C GLU A 144 20.73 35.21 14.40
N GLN A 145 21.04 36.41 13.91
CA GLN A 145 22.42 36.92 13.88
C GLN A 145 22.92 37.42 15.23
N ASN A 146 22.05 37.68 16.20
CA ASN A 146 22.36 38.34 17.47
C ASN A 146 22.52 37.40 18.67
N LEU A 147 22.81 36.11 18.44
CA LEU A 147 23.02 35.15 19.52
C LEU A 147 24.46 35.21 20.03
N SER A 148 24.66 35.14 21.35
CA SER A 148 25.98 34.93 21.93
C SER A 148 26.53 33.55 21.53
N ASP A 149 27.86 33.46 21.38
CA ASP A 149 28.51 32.20 20.96
C ASP A 149 28.18 31.02 21.86
N SER A 150 28.09 31.25 23.19
CA SER A 150 27.69 30.21 24.15
C SER A 150 26.27 29.70 23.91
N VAL A 151 25.29 30.59 23.71
CA VAL A 151 23.89 30.20 23.41
C VAL A 151 23.80 29.48 22.07
N LYS A 152 24.57 29.92 21.07
CA LYS A 152 24.63 29.28 19.77
C LYS A 152 25.19 27.86 19.84
N GLU A 153 26.17 27.62 20.69
CA GLU A 153 26.75 26.29 20.91
C GLU A 153 25.77 25.38 21.62
N ASP A 154 25.06 25.84 22.67
CA ASP A 154 24.01 25.07 23.36
C ASP A 154 22.85 24.70 22.43
N LEU A 155 22.39 25.66 21.62
CA LEU A 155 21.31 25.41 20.63
C LEU A 155 21.75 24.42 19.55
N LYS A 156 23.02 24.46 19.13
CA LYS A 156 23.58 23.48 18.20
C LYS A 156 23.62 22.08 18.79
N ILE A 157 24.00 21.95 20.06
CA ILE A 157 23.94 20.68 20.80
C ILE A 157 22.51 20.14 20.87
N MET A 158 21.53 21.00 21.19
CA MET A 158 20.12 20.62 21.21
C MET A 158 19.63 20.15 19.81
N SER A 159 19.99 20.88 18.75
CA SER A 159 19.66 20.52 17.36
C SER A 159 20.23 19.15 17.00
N GLN A 160 21.51 18.90 17.29
CA GLN A 160 22.16 17.62 17.03
C GLN A 160 21.50 16.45 17.78
N ASN A 161 21.11 16.67 19.05
CA ASN A 161 20.42 15.63 19.82
C ASN A 161 19.00 15.36 19.30
N THR A 162 18.28 16.40 18.86
CA THR A 162 16.96 16.26 18.23
C THR A 162 17.06 15.47 16.92
N ASP A 163 18.01 15.79 16.06
CA ASP A 163 18.28 15.04 14.82
C ASP A 163 18.64 13.58 15.10
N ARG A 164 19.40 13.34 16.17
CA ARG A 164 19.73 12.00 16.60
C ARG A 164 18.50 11.20 17.04
N LEU A 165 17.61 11.78 17.83
CA LEU A 165 16.36 11.14 18.26
C LEU A 165 15.44 10.84 17.06
N LEU A 166 15.34 11.78 16.10
CA LEU A 166 14.60 11.55 14.85
C LEU A 166 15.15 10.39 14.05
N ASN A 167 16.48 10.33 13.89
CA ASN A 167 17.14 9.23 13.19
C ASN A 167 16.91 7.88 13.90
N LEU A 168 16.96 7.85 15.24
CA LEU A 168 16.67 6.65 16.03
C LEU A 168 15.25 6.15 15.81
N THR A 169 14.28 7.05 15.87
CA THR A 169 12.87 6.73 15.63
C THR A 169 12.65 6.18 14.24
N ASN A 170 13.28 6.77 13.22
CA ASN A 170 13.20 6.31 11.85
C ASN A 170 13.84 4.92 11.66
N GLN A 171 15.02 4.68 12.24
CA GLN A 171 15.69 3.37 12.19
C GLN A 171 14.85 2.28 12.86
N LEU A 172 14.22 2.57 14.00
CA LEU A 172 13.33 1.64 14.69
C LEU A 172 12.12 1.26 13.83
N LEU A 173 11.52 2.25 13.18
CA LEU A 173 10.40 2.03 12.27
C LEU A 173 10.78 1.18 11.05
N ASP A 174 11.89 1.51 10.40
CA ASP A 174 12.35 0.78 9.23
C ASP A 174 12.66 -0.68 9.59
N PHE A 175 13.35 -0.90 10.73
CA PHE A 175 13.64 -2.25 11.23
C PHE A 175 12.35 -3.05 11.49
N ARG A 176 11.36 -2.44 12.15
CA ARG A 176 10.09 -3.11 12.44
C ARG A 176 9.26 -3.42 11.20
N LYS A 177 9.24 -2.54 10.20
CA LYS A 177 8.59 -2.79 8.91
C LYS A 177 9.15 -4.03 8.22
N ILE A 178 10.46 -4.21 8.29
CA ILE A 178 11.15 -5.37 7.70
C ILE A 178 10.80 -6.66 8.46
N GLU A 179 10.88 -6.67 9.80
CA GLU A 179 10.52 -7.84 10.63
C GLU A 179 9.10 -8.34 10.33
N THR A 180 8.18 -7.43 10.05
CA THR A 180 6.75 -7.74 9.82
C THR A 180 6.43 -8.08 8.36
N LYS A 181 7.44 -8.27 7.50
CA LYS A 181 7.29 -8.51 6.05
C LYS A 181 6.43 -7.48 5.31
N GLY A 182 6.28 -6.29 5.91
CA GLY A 182 5.54 -5.16 5.32
C GLY A 182 6.40 -4.22 4.45
N PHE A 183 7.68 -4.57 4.25
CA PHE A 183 8.61 -3.75 3.48
C PHE A 183 8.70 -4.32 2.05
N ASN A 184 8.16 -3.56 1.09
CA ASN A 184 8.26 -3.89 -0.33
C ASN A 184 9.37 -3.05 -0.97
N LEU A 185 10.36 -3.72 -1.56
CA LEU A 185 11.41 -3.07 -2.34
C LEU A 185 10.93 -2.80 -3.77
N THR A 186 11.35 -1.68 -4.32
CA THR A 186 11.12 -1.34 -5.73
C THR A 186 12.41 -1.53 -6.50
N PHE A 187 12.51 -2.64 -7.23
CA PHE A 187 13.71 -2.96 -8.01
C PHE A 187 13.72 -2.19 -9.33
N VAL A 188 14.77 -1.40 -9.51
CA VAL A 188 15.05 -0.64 -10.74
C VAL A 188 16.52 -0.78 -11.07
N GLU A 189 16.85 -0.95 -12.35
CA GLU A 189 18.24 -0.98 -12.80
C GLU A 189 18.92 0.36 -12.48
N LYS A 190 20.00 0.31 -11.70
CA LYS A 190 20.78 1.49 -11.26
C LYS A 190 22.26 1.22 -11.40
N ASN A 191 23.01 2.31 -11.61
CA ASN A 191 24.47 2.29 -11.59
C ASN A 191 24.96 2.29 -10.13
N ILE A 192 25.46 1.14 -9.66
CA ILE A 192 25.96 0.96 -8.28
C ILE A 192 27.24 1.74 -8.07
N SER A 193 28.13 1.81 -9.09
CA SER A 193 29.38 2.57 -9.02
C SER A 193 29.11 4.06 -8.73
N GLU A 194 28.07 4.62 -9.36
CA GLU A 194 27.64 6.00 -9.13
C GLU A 194 27.07 6.20 -7.71
N ILE A 195 26.20 5.29 -7.25
CA ILE A 195 25.60 5.36 -5.89
C ILE A 195 26.71 5.31 -4.82
N VAL A 196 27.68 4.40 -4.97
CA VAL A 196 28.82 4.29 -4.03
C VAL A 196 29.65 5.58 -4.06
N LYS A 197 29.90 6.14 -5.25
CA LYS A 197 30.64 7.39 -5.43
C LYS A 197 29.90 8.60 -4.82
N GLU A 198 28.58 8.72 -5.02
CA GLU A 198 27.74 9.73 -4.37
C GLU A 198 27.84 9.65 -2.84
N CYS A 199 27.70 8.44 -2.28
CA CYS A 199 27.86 8.22 -0.84
C CYS A 199 29.28 8.60 -0.38
N TYR A 200 30.31 8.14 -1.08
CA TYR A 200 31.71 8.46 -0.75
C TYR A 200 31.95 9.98 -0.66
N LEU A 201 31.52 10.74 -1.67
CA LEU A 201 31.67 12.21 -1.71
C LEU A 201 30.95 12.87 -0.53
N ARG A 202 29.79 12.41 -0.14
CA ARG A 202 29.00 12.93 0.99
C ARG A 202 29.75 12.81 2.31
N PHE A 203 30.51 11.74 2.52
CA PHE A 203 31.23 11.48 3.77
C PHE A 203 32.67 12.03 3.80
N THR A 204 33.24 12.50 2.68
CA THR A 204 34.63 13.01 2.61
C THR A 204 34.92 14.13 3.59
N THR A 205 33.98 15.05 3.81
CA THR A 205 34.15 16.16 4.75
C THR A 205 34.26 15.66 6.19
N LEU A 206 33.42 14.72 6.57
CA LEU A 206 33.42 14.13 7.91
C LEU A 206 34.70 13.35 8.19
N VAL A 207 35.16 12.60 7.21
CA VAL A 207 36.42 11.81 7.28
C VAL A 207 37.64 12.75 7.44
N LYS A 208 37.69 13.85 6.69
CA LYS A 208 38.73 14.86 6.81
C LYS A 208 38.77 15.49 8.21
N GLN A 209 37.62 15.78 8.80
CA GLN A 209 37.53 16.31 10.18
C GLN A 209 38.09 15.33 11.23
N LYS A 210 38.03 14.01 10.96
CA LYS A 210 38.58 12.97 11.83
C LYS A 210 40.03 12.57 11.49
N ASN A 211 40.65 13.20 10.48
CA ASN A 211 42.00 12.87 9.99
C ASN A 211 42.17 11.41 9.57
N LEU A 212 41.12 10.77 9.04
CA LEU A 212 41.15 9.40 8.52
C LEU A 212 41.56 9.41 7.04
N ASN A 213 42.29 8.38 6.61
CA ASN A 213 42.56 8.14 5.19
C ASN A 213 41.39 7.34 4.59
N PHE A 214 40.69 7.94 3.63
CA PHE A 214 39.50 7.32 3.01
C PHE A 214 39.80 7.00 1.55
N LYS A 215 39.91 5.71 1.22
CA LYS A 215 40.22 5.22 -0.13
C LYS A 215 38.97 4.58 -0.76
N LEU A 216 38.72 4.91 -2.02
CA LEU A 216 37.66 4.30 -2.83
C LEU A 216 38.32 3.61 -4.02
N ASP A 217 38.01 2.33 -4.20
CA ASP A 217 38.43 1.51 -5.34
C ASP A 217 37.19 0.99 -6.08
N LEU A 218 37.02 1.43 -7.31
CA LEU A 218 35.91 1.08 -8.17
C LEU A 218 36.41 0.30 -9.39
N PRO A 219 35.64 -0.66 -9.92
CA PRO A 219 36.02 -1.37 -11.14
C PRO A 219 36.06 -0.41 -12.34
N GLU A 220 36.85 -0.76 -13.37
CA GLU A 220 36.96 0.03 -14.62
C GLU A 220 35.63 0.08 -15.37
N GLU A 221 34.84 -0.99 -15.34
CA GLU A 221 33.51 -1.06 -15.91
C GLU A 221 32.46 -0.75 -14.83
N ASP A 222 31.52 0.15 -15.13
CA ASP A 222 30.43 0.46 -14.23
C ASP A 222 29.57 -0.78 -13.94
N VAL A 223 29.17 -0.92 -12.67
CA VAL A 223 28.32 -2.03 -12.20
C VAL A 223 26.88 -1.59 -12.20
N TYR A 224 26.06 -2.18 -13.06
CA TYR A 224 24.61 -2.01 -13.08
C TYR A 224 23.93 -3.18 -12.39
N ALA A 225 22.94 -2.90 -11.55
CA ALA A 225 22.14 -3.93 -10.88
C ALA A 225 20.71 -3.47 -10.62
N SER A 226 19.79 -4.43 -10.59
CA SER A 226 18.39 -4.21 -10.23
C SER A 226 18.24 -4.12 -8.70
N VAL A 227 18.11 -2.89 -8.18
CA VAL A 227 18.12 -2.59 -6.74
C VAL A 227 17.14 -1.49 -6.38
N ASP A 228 16.75 -1.45 -5.10
CA ASP A 228 16.08 -0.28 -4.52
C ASP A 228 17.14 0.76 -4.10
N LYS A 229 17.18 1.92 -4.78
CA LYS A 229 18.19 2.96 -4.55
C LYS A 229 18.21 3.45 -3.09
N GLU A 230 17.03 3.62 -2.46
CA GLU A 230 16.96 4.11 -1.08
C GLU A 230 17.52 3.09 -0.10
N ALA A 231 17.14 1.82 -0.26
CA ALA A 231 17.61 0.73 0.60
C ALA A 231 19.12 0.53 0.49
N ILE A 232 19.66 0.51 -0.74
CA ILE A 232 21.12 0.40 -0.97
C ILE A 232 21.87 1.59 -0.38
N THR A 233 21.36 2.81 -0.58
CA THR A 233 21.96 4.02 -0.01
C THR A 233 21.97 3.98 1.53
N LYS A 234 20.93 3.44 2.15
CA LYS A 234 20.87 3.23 3.62
C LYS A 234 21.91 2.22 4.08
N ILE A 235 22.06 1.08 3.39
CA ILE A 235 23.09 0.08 3.72
C ILE A 235 24.47 0.70 3.65
N ILE A 236 24.82 1.32 2.52
CA ILE A 236 26.15 1.93 2.29
C ILE A 236 26.43 3.01 3.33
N SER A 237 25.49 3.90 3.59
CA SER A 237 25.63 4.97 4.57
C SER A 237 25.87 4.43 5.98
N ASN A 238 25.16 3.39 6.38
CA ASN A 238 25.37 2.71 7.67
C ASN A 238 26.77 2.09 7.80
N LEU A 239 27.23 1.40 6.75
CA LEU A 239 28.57 0.82 6.72
C LEU A 239 29.66 1.90 6.81
N PHE A 240 29.50 3.02 6.07
CA PHE A 240 30.44 4.13 6.11
C PHE A 240 30.45 4.83 7.48
N ILE A 241 29.27 5.09 8.06
CA ILE A 241 29.18 5.67 9.41
C ILE A 241 29.87 4.77 10.43
N ASN A 242 29.68 3.46 10.36
CA ASN A 242 30.35 2.52 11.24
C ASN A 242 31.87 2.53 11.02
N ALA A 243 32.34 2.49 9.78
CA ALA A 243 33.76 2.54 9.47
C ALA A 243 34.40 3.85 9.97
N ILE A 244 33.75 5.02 9.78
CA ILE A 244 34.23 6.33 10.26
C ILE A 244 34.20 6.42 11.78
N LYS A 245 33.24 5.76 12.43
CA LYS A 245 33.06 5.80 13.87
C LYS A 245 34.12 4.97 14.59
N TYR A 246 34.45 3.80 14.05
CA TYR A 246 35.33 2.82 14.68
C TYR A 246 36.72 2.75 14.06
N GLY A 247 36.95 3.31 12.87
CA GLY A 247 38.27 3.39 12.25
C GLY A 247 39.22 4.32 13.01
N GLU A 248 40.49 3.95 13.03
CA GLU A 248 41.56 4.69 13.71
C GLU A 248 42.40 5.54 12.74
N THR A 249 42.85 4.99 11.61
CA THR A 249 43.72 5.67 10.65
C THR A 249 43.23 5.59 9.22
N TYR A 250 42.63 4.44 8.78
CA TYR A 250 42.19 4.30 7.40
C TYR A 250 40.86 3.59 7.24
N ILE A 251 40.20 3.89 6.13
CA ILE A 251 39.00 3.22 5.65
C ILE A 251 39.19 2.95 4.15
N GLU A 252 38.92 1.73 3.73
CA GLU A 252 38.97 1.33 2.33
C GLU A 252 37.61 0.80 1.89
N VAL A 253 37.13 1.29 0.75
CA VAL A 253 35.87 0.86 0.11
C VAL A 253 36.22 0.28 -1.25
N VAL A 254 35.88 -0.98 -1.47
CA VAL A 254 36.16 -1.70 -2.72
C VAL A 254 34.87 -2.25 -3.29
N LEU A 255 34.55 -1.90 -4.53
CA LEU A 255 33.43 -2.48 -5.27
C LEU A 255 33.95 -3.49 -6.28
N LEU A 256 33.44 -4.72 -6.24
CA LEU A 256 33.83 -5.81 -7.10
C LEU A 256 32.59 -6.37 -7.82
N ARG A 257 32.77 -6.78 -9.08
CA ARG A 257 31.78 -7.55 -9.83
C ARG A 257 32.25 -8.99 -9.94
N ASP A 258 31.47 -9.92 -9.44
CA ASP A 258 31.72 -11.36 -9.65
C ASP A 258 30.90 -11.84 -10.87
N LYS A 259 31.61 -12.09 -11.98
CA LYS A 259 31.00 -12.57 -13.23
C LYS A 259 30.54 -14.03 -13.14
N ALA A 260 31.09 -14.83 -12.21
CA ALA A 260 30.76 -16.24 -12.08
C ALA A 260 29.45 -16.47 -11.31
N THR A 261 29.20 -15.65 -10.27
CA THR A 261 28.00 -15.74 -9.44
C THR A 261 26.91 -14.75 -9.83
N HIS A 262 27.12 -13.91 -10.85
CA HIS A 262 26.21 -12.81 -11.23
C HIS A 262 25.83 -11.90 -10.05
N THR A 263 26.82 -11.63 -9.17
CA THR A 263 26.66 -10.74 -8.02
C THR A 263 27.66 -9.60 -8.07
N PHE A 264 27.39 -8.53 -7.32
CA PHE A 264 28.39 -7.55 -6.96
C PHE A 264 28.66 -7.60 -5.47
N CYS A 265 29.90 -7.29 -5.08
CA CYS A 265 30.31 -7.25 -3.69
C CYS A 265 30.88 -5.88 -3.36
N LEU A 266 30.35 -5.24 -2.31
CA LEU A 266 30.89 -4.00 -1.74
C LEU A 266 31.56 -4.35 -0.42
N LYS A 267 32.88 -4.14 -0.34
CA LYS A 267 33.69 -4.32 0.86
C LYS A 267 33.97 -2.97 1.50
N VAL A 268 33.70 -2.87 2.78
CA VAL A 268 34.02 -1.68 3.59
C VAL A 268 34.93 -2.12 4.73
N THR A 269 36.19 -1.69 4.69
CA THR A 269 37.24 -2.11 5.62
C THR A 269 37.68 -0.94 6.48
N ASN A 270 37.92 -1.19 7.78
CA ASN A 270 38.51 -0.23 8.70
C ASN A 270 39.51 -0.90 9.65
N ASP A 271 40.47 -0.14 10.14
CA ASP A 271 41.57 -0.56 11.00
C ASP A 271 41.34 -0.37 12.50
N GLY A 272 40.12 -0.14 12.92
CA GLY A 272 39.78 0.02 14.33
C GLY A 272 39.83 -1.29 15.13
N GLU A 273 39.50 -1.22 16.44
CA GLU A 273 39.48 -2.38 17.33
C GLU A 273 38.76 -3.56 16.70
N ILE A 274 39.44 -4.70 16.63
CA ILE A 274 38.98 -5.90 15.93
C ILE A 274 37.83 -6.55 16.69
N VAL A 275 36.70 -6.79 16.01
CA VAL A 275 35.57 -7.51 16.57
C VAL A 275 35.95 -9.00 16.74
N PRO A 276 35.85 -9.57 17.97
CA PRO A 276 36.16 -10.98 18.23
C PRO A 276 35.28 -11.89 17.37
N ILE A 277 35.86 -13.01 16.88
CA ILE A 277 35.16 -13.98 16.01
C ILE A 277 33.79 -14.40 16.58
N LYS A 278 33.72 -14.64 17.89
CA LYS A 278 32.47 -15.04 18.57
C LYS A 278 31.35 -13.96 18.52
N MET A 279 31.72 -12.72 18.31
CA MET A 279 30.77 -11.59 18.28
C MET A 279 30.38 -11.15 16.86
N ARG A 280 31.11 -11.64 15.82
CA ARG A 280 30.91 -11.18 14.43
C ARG A 280 29.52 -11.46 13.88
N GLU A 281 28.88 -12.53 14.31
CA GLU A 281 27.49 -12.81 13.94
C GLU A 281 26.53 -11.99 14.82
N ASN A 282 26.79 -11.87 16.10
CA ASN A 282 25.91 -11.20 17.05
C ASN A 282 25.81 -9.67 16.84
N ILE A 283 26.84 -9.04 16.22
CA ILE A 283 26.76 -7.59 15.92
C ILE A 283 25.68 -7.22 14.90
N PHE A 284 25.13 -8.21 14.18
CA PHE A 284 23.99 -8.05 13.27
C PHE A 284 22.64 -8.26 13.97
N GLU A 285 22.62 -8.67 15.24
CA GLU A 285 21.39 -8.73 16.03
C GLU A 285 20.99 -7.33 16.49
N ALA A 286 19.66 -7.07 16.52
CA ALA A 286 19.15 -5.78 16.94
C ALA A 286 19.50 -5.47 18.41
N PHE A 287 19.89 -4.23 18.67
CA PHE A 287 20.29 -3.71 19.98
C PHE A 287 21.61 -4.26 20.54
N VAL A 288 22.31 -5.12 19.81
CA VAL A 288 23.62 -5.63 20.19
C VAL A 288 24.71 -4.62 19.84
N GLN A 289 25.60 -4.37 20.79
CA GLN A 289 26.76 -3.48 20.62
C GLN A 289 28.00 -4.17 21.19
N TYR A 290 29.08 -4.17 20.42
CA TYR A 290 30.39 -4.54 20.94
C TYR A 290 30.98 -3.35 21.70
N LYS A 291 31.24 -3.53 23.00
CA LYS A 291 31.91 -2.55 23.85
C LYS A 291 33.38 -2.91 23.95
N GLY A 292 34.23 -2.22 23.21
CA GLY A 292 35.69 -2.33 23.35
C GLY A 292 36.18 -1.72 24.67
N LYS A 293 37.48 -1.85 24.90
CA LYS A 293 38.09 -1.61 26.23
C LYS A 293 38.07 -0.15 26.74
N GLU A 294 37.84 0.88 25.86
CA GLU A 294 38.09 2.28 26.28
C GLU A 294 37.11 3.36 25.85
N LYS A 295 36.04 3.09 25.12
CA LYS A 295 35.11 4.15 24.71
C LYS A 295 33.64 3.76 24.85
N ILE A 296 32.92 4.52 25.65
CA ILE A 296 31.43 4.56 25.60
C ILE A 296 31.04 5.20 24.27
N MET A 297 31.03 4.43 23.19
CA MET A 297 30.53 4.93 21.92
C MET A 297 29.03 4.75 21.84
N VAL A 298 28.34 5.84 21.69
CA VAL A 298 26.89 5.91 21.64
C VAL A 298 26.42 5.43 20.26
N GLY A 299 25.77 4.28 20.21
CA GLY A 299 25.10 3.74 19.02
C GLY A 299 23.75 3.16 19.42
N THR A 300 22.92 2.79 18.46
CA THR A 300 21.59 2.18 18.70
C THR A 300 21.61 0.66 18.67
N GLY A 301 22.61 0.07 18.01
CA GLY A 301 22.65 -1.35 17.73
C GLY A 301 21.61 -1.82 16.69
N ILE A 302 20.94 -0.90 16.00
CA ILE A 302 19.91 -1.21 14.98
C ILE A 302 20.50 -1.17 13.57
N GLY A 303 21.51 -0.31 13.32
CA GLY A 303 22.01 -0.03 11.97
C GLY A 303 22.47 -1.26 11.19
N LEU A 304 23.31 -2.12 11.79
CA LEU A 304 23.80 -3.35 11.13
C LEU A 304 22.68 -4.39 10.94
N ALA A 305 21.81 -4.54 11.94
CA ALA A 305 20.64 -5.41 11.84
C ALA A 305 19.71 -4.99 10.68
N LEU A 306 19.42 -3.70 10.57
CA LEU A 306 18.66 -3.11 9.48
C LEU A 306 19.36 -3.34 8.12
N SER A 307 20.66 -3.09 8.04
CA SER A 307 21.43 -3.28 6.81
C SER A 307 21.44 -4.73 6.34
N ARG A 308 21.56 -5.69 7.26
CA ARG A 308 21.49 -7.12 6.96
C ARG A 308 20.10 -7.50 6.45
N SER A 309 19.05 -7.08 7.13
CA SER A 309 17.68 -7.36 6.70
C SER A 309 17.35 -6.75 5.33
N LEU A 310 17.84 -5.55 5.03
CA LEU A 310 17.70 -4.94 3.69
C LEU A 310 18.50 -5.72 2.62
N ALA A 311 19.69 -6.24 2.95
CA ALA A 311 20.45 -7.09 2.04
C ALA A 311 19.73 -8.42 1.76
N GLU A 312 19.14 -9.06 2.79
CA GLU A 312 18.33 -10.27 2.67
C GLU A 312 17.07 -10.06 1.82
N LEU A 313 16.40 -8.91 1.94
CA LEU A 313 15.28 -8.53 1.07
C LEU A 313 15.70 -8.31 -0.40
N HIS A 314 16.97 -8.00 -0.65
CA HIS A 314 17.57 -8.00 -1.99
C HIS A 314 18.08 -9.38 -2.42
N HIS A 315 17.72 -10.47 -1.70
CA HIS A 315 18.21 -11.83 -1.93
C HIS A 315 19.75 -11.95 -1.87
N GLY A 316 20.38 -11.06 -1.11
CA GLY A 316 21.82 -11.03 -0.90
C GLY A 316 22.22 -11.29 0.54
N THR A 317 23.48 -11.00 0.86
CA THR A 317 24.06 -11.22 2.19
C THR A 317 24.90 -10.03 2.64
N LEU A 318 24.89 -9.76 3.94
CA LEU A 318 25.82 -8.85 4.59
C LEU A 318 26.51 -9.59 5.73
N ILE A 319 27.82 -9.76 5.60
CA ILE A 319 28.65 -10.50 6.56
C ILE A 319 29.88 -9.70 6.96
N MET A 320 30.51 -10.09 8.04
CA MET A 320 31.83 -9.64 8.43
C MET A 320 32.85 -10.72 8.07
N GLU A 321 33.82 -10.39 7.21
CA GLU A 321 34.86 -11.34 6.77
C GLU A 321 35.81 -11.74 7.92
N ASP A 322 36.34 -12.94 7.83
CA ASP A 322 37.30 -13.43 8.79
C ASP A 322 38.70 -12.83 8.53
N SER A 323 39.03 -11.79 9.27
CA SER A 323 40.34 -11.15 9.27
C SER A 323 40.83 -10.98 10.70
N VAL A 324 42.14 -11.06 10.91
CA VAL A 324 42.82 -10.82 12.20
C VAL A 324 43.44 -9.42 12.24
N ALA A 325 43.51 -8.73 11.08
CA ALA A 325 44.23 -7.47 10.96
C ALA A 325 43.29 -6.25 10.81
N TYR A 326 42.05 -6.44 10.39
CA TYR A 326 41.11 -5.37 10.12
C TYR A 326 39.64 -5.85 10.21
N ASN A 327 38.72 -4.93 10.36
CA ASN A 327 37.28 -5.22 10.28
C ASN A 327 36.81 -4.98 8.84
N CYS A 328 36.29 -6.00 8.16
CA CYS A 328 35.79 -5.94 6.80
C CYS A 328 34.33 -6.39 6.73
N PHE A 329 33.44 -5.46 6.36
CA PHE A 329 32.04 -5.76 6.06
C PHE A 329 31.90 -6.01 4.56
N CYS A 330 31.34 -7.14 4.18
CA CYS A 330 31.10 -7.55 2.81
C CYS A 330 29.60 -7.64 2.54
N LEU A 331 29.10 -6.74 1.68
CA LEU A 331 27.75 -6.75 1.14
C LEU A 331 27.78 -7.44 -0.22
N SER A 332 27.11 -8.57 -0.39
CA SER A 332 26.98 -9.27 -1.66
C SER A 332 25.52 -9.31 -2.10
N LEU A 333 25.23 -8.78 -3.30
CA LEU A 333 23.87 -8.72 -3.85
C LEU A 333 23.84 -9.23 -5.30
N PRO A 334 22.74 -9.90 -5.74
CA PRO A 334 22.57 -10.30 -7.13
C PRO A 334 22.39 -9.08 -8.04
N ILE A 335 22.89 -9.20 -9.27
CA ILE A 335 22.75 -8.15 -10.29
C ILE A 335 21.33 -8.11 -10.82
N GLU A 336 20.71 -9.28 -11.01
CA GLU A 336 19.35 -9.43 -11.52
C GLU A 336 18.39 -9.84 -10.38
N GLN A 337 17.16 -9.30 -10.40
CA GLN A 337 16.10 -9.61 -9.44
C GLN A 337 14.85 -10.08 -10.19
N GLU A 338 14.16 -11.10 -9.65
CA GLU A 338 12.84 -11.50 -10.13
C GLU A 338 11.80 -10.46 -9.67
N ASN A 339 11.00 -9.89 -10.54
CA ASN A 339 10.01 -8.81 -10.36
C ASN A 339 10.51 -7.38 -10.61
N ILE A 340 10.86 -7.10 -11.85
CA ILE A 340 11.05 -5.72 -12.33
C ILE A 340 9.68 -5.12 -12.61
N ILE A 341 9.26 -4.11 -11.83
CA ILE A 341 8.11 -3.28 -12.18
C ILE A 341 8.63 -2.20 -13.15
N PRO A 342 8.15 -2.15 -14.41
CA PRO A 342 8.56 -1.09 -15.32
C PRO A 342 8.00 0.24 -14.81
N LEU A 343 8.86 1.12 -14.32
CA LEU A 343 8.52 2.51 -14.03
C LEU A 343 8.31 3.24 -15.36
N VAL A 344 7.08 3.68 -15.61
CA VAL A 344 6.81 4.77 -16.54
C VAL A 344 7.49 6.01 -15.97
N ASP A 345 8.42 6.54 -16.74
CA ASP A 345 9.23 7.71 -16.42
C ASP A 345 8.33 8.93 -16.16
N LEU A 346 8.08 9.25 -14.90
CA LEU A 346 7.47 10.50 -14.46
C LEU A 346 8.56 11.42 -13.92
N GLN A 347 9.59 11.65 -14.73
CA GLN A 347 10.46 12.79 -14.53
C GLN A 347 9.76 14.04 -15.10
N LYS A 348 8.95 14.70 -14.26
CA LYS A 348 8.66 16.12 -14.47
C LYS A 348 9.82 16.90 -13.88
N ASP A 349 10.57 17.53 -14.78
CA ASP A 349 11.59 18.51 -14.50
C ASP A 349 11.16 19.53 -13.44
N TYR A 350 11.70 19.42 -12.26
CA TYR A 350 11.78 20.53 -11.34
C TYR A 350 13.01 21.36 -11.75
N ARG A 351 12.79 22.36 -12.60
CA ARG A 351 13.77 23.41 -12.82
C ARG A 351 13.84 24.26 -11.56
N ASP A 352 15.04 24.38 -11.02
CA ASP A 352 15.40 25.40 -10.04
C ASP A 352 14.99 26.80 -10.57
N ILE A 353 13.95 27.35 -9.97
CA ILE A 353 13.58 28.75 -10.18
C ILE A 353 14.03 29.49 -8.93
N SER A 354 15.27 29.95 -8.96
CA SER A 354 15.76 31.05 -8.14
C SER A 354 15.54 32.35 -8.92
N GLU A 355 14.36 32.94 -8.80
CA GLU A 355 14.14 34.34 -9.19
C GLU A 355 13.63 35.11 -7.98
N GLU A 356 14.26 36.29 -7.81
CA GLU A 356 14.03 37.24 -6.74
C GLU A 356 12.55 37.69 -6.68
N ILE A 357 11.99 37.66 -5.49
CA ILE A 357 10.62 38.11 -5.22
C ILE A 357 10.64 39.65 -5.08
N PRO A 358 9.91 40.38 -5.92
CA PRO A 358 9.72 41.81 -5.70
C PRO A 358 8.75 42.03 -4.51
N GLU A 359 9.18 42.76 -3.51
CA GLU A 359 8.32 43.31 -2.47
C GLU A 359 7.29 44.26 -3.08
N GLN A 360 6.02 43.85 -3.10
CA GLN A 360 4.92 44.77 -3.38
C GLN A 360 4.19 45.14 -2.09
N GLN A 361 4.30 46.42 -1.80
CA GLN A 361 3.58 47.12 -0.75
C GLN A 361 2.07 47.13 -0.97
N GLY A 362 1.37 46.95 0.11
CA GLY A 362 0.00 47.01 0.48
C GLY A 362 -1.08 47.65 -0.40
N SER A 363 -2.13 46.91 -0.57
CA SER A 363 -3.53 47.39 -0.62
C SER A 363 -4.39 46.37 0.11
N GLU A 364 -5.46 46.84 0.79
CA GLU A 364 -6.46 46.02 1.48
C GLU A 364 -7.18 45.08 0.48
N LEU A 365 -6.49 44.04 0.08
CA LEU A 365 -7.04 42.91 -0.66
C LEU A 365 -7.46 41.87 0.36
N SER A 366 -8.66 41.32 0.18
CA SER A 366 -9.16 40.18 0.98
C SER A 366 -8.05 39.14 1.13
N ARG A 367 -7.49 39.00 2.35
CA ARG A 367 -6.39 38.07 2.62
C ARG A 367 -6.78 36.67 2.18
N VAL A 368 -5.91 36.01 1.42
CA VAL A 368 -6.08 34.60 1.01
C VAL A 368 -6.33 33.74 2.25
N SER A 369 -7.40 32.93 2.21
CA SER A 369 -7.80 32.08 3.35
C SER A 369 -7.20 30.69 3.24
N LEU A 370 -6.47 30.27 4.26
CA LEU A 370 -5.92 28.92 4.41
C LEU A 370 -6.70 28.14 5.48
N LEU A 371 -6.82 26.83 5.31
CA LEU A 371 -7.38 25.93 6.32
C LEU A 371 -6.28 24.98 6.81
N ILE A 372 -5.98 25.01 8.10
CA ILE A 372 -5.07 24.08 8.77
C ILE A 372 -5.91 23.01 9.44
N VAL A 373 -5.63 21.74 9.12
CA VAL A 373 -6.29 20.56 9.69
C VAL A 373 -5.24 19.72 10.41
N GLU A 374 -5.24 19.76 11.72
CA GLU A 374 -4.24 19.13 12.58
C GLU A 374 -4.88 18.84 13.93
N ASP A 375 -4.82 17.61 14.43
CA ASP A 375 -5.42 17.21 15.72
C ASP A 375 -4.53 17.59 16.91
N ASN A 376 -3.23 17.78 16.70
CA ASN A 376 -2.32 18.28 17.73
C ASN A 376 -2.39 19.81 17.81
N LEU A 377 -2.97 20.33 18.90
CA LEU A 377 -3.14 21.77 19.12
C LEU A 377 -1.83 22.57 19.14
N GLU A 378 -0.73 21.99 19.60
CA GLU A 378 0.56 22.67 19.65
C GLU A 378 1.12 22.83 18.23
N MET A 379 1.06 21.79 17.40
CA MET A 379 1.46 21.82 16.00
C MET A 379 0.56 22.76 15.19
N GLN A 380 -0.75 22.69 15.39
CA GLN A 380 -1.71 23.60 14.76
C GLN A 380 -1.39 25.07 15.07
N ASN A 381 -1.15 25.39 16.35
CA ASN A 381 -0.76 26.73 16.78
C ASN A 381 0.63 27.15 16.26
N PHE A 382 1.56 26.22 16.16
CA PHE A 382 2.88 26.50 15.56
C PHE A 382 2.74 26.90 14.10
N ILE A 383 2.04 26.12 13.28
CA ILE A 383 1.80 26.42 11.85
C ILE A 383 1.03 27.74 11.70
N LEU A 384 0.00 27.95 12.54
CA LEU A 384 -0.77 29.19 12.55
C LEU A 384 0.12 30.42 12.73
N ARG A 385 0.99 30.43 13.73
CA ARG A 385 1.91 31.57 14.00
C ARG A 385 2.80 31.89 12.81
N GLN A 386 3.16 30.90 12.04
CA GLN A 386 4.04 31.08 10.87
C GLN A 386 3.33 31.68 9.65
N LEU A 387 2.00 31.52 9.55
CA LEU A 387 1.22 31.89 8.37
C LEU A 387 0.27 33.07 8.60
N VAL A 388 -0.11 33.36 9.85
CA VAL A 388 -1.11 34.39 10.20
C VAL A 388 -0.69 35.82 9.79
N SER A 389 0.61 36.10 9.70
CA SER A 389 1.11 37.40 9.25
C SER A 389 0.74 37.71 7.79
N THR A 390 0.66 36.67 6.95
CA THR A 390 0.45 36.81 5.50
C THR A 390 -0.94 36.41 5.05
N TYR A 391 -1.57 35.43 5.71
CA TYR A 391 -2.81 34.79 5.31
C TYR A 391 -3.88 34.89 6.40
N HIS A 392 -5.15 34.78 5.99
CA HIS A 392 -6.25 34.51 6.92
C HIS A 392 -6.31 33.00 7.17
N VAL A 393 -6.18 32.54 8.41
CA VAL A 393 -6.04 31.13 8.73
C VAL A 393 -7.24 30.62 9.52
N LEU A 394 -7.92 29.60 8.97
CA LEU A 394 -8.97 28.81 9.62
C LEU A 394 -8.36 27.53 10.17
N ARG A 395 -8.99 26.91 11.18
CA ARG A 395 -8.46 25.73 11.88
C ARG A 395 -9.54 24.68 12.04
N ALA A 396 -9.14 23.41 11.88
CA ALA A 396 -9.95 22.23 12.14
C ALA A 396 -9.09 21.19 12.88
N GLY A 397 -9.68 20.42 13.78
CA GLY A 397 -9.01 19.36 14.51
C GLY A 397 -9.04 18.00 13.82
N ASN A 398 -9.88 17.84 12.80
CA ASN A 398 -10.02 16.59 12.03
C ASN A 398 -10.65 16.86 10.66
N GLY A 399 -10.70 15.83 9.80
CA GLY A 399 -11.25 15.96 8.45
C GLY A 399 -12.75 16.28 8.39
N LYS A 400 -13.55 15.87 9.38
CA LYS A 400 -14.99 16.19 9.40
C LYS A 400 -15.23 17.66 9.67
N GLU A 401 -14.54 18.20 10.70
CA GLU A 401 -14.59 19.62 11.03
C GLU A 401 -14.09 20.48 9.86
N ALA A 402 -13.06 20.01 9.14
CA ALA A 402 -12.58 20.66 7.93
C ALA A 402 -13.67 20.76 6.84
N LEU A 403 -14.42 19.69 6.59
CA LEU A 403 -15.54 19.71 5.62
C LEU A 403 -16.66 20.66 6.07
N ASP A 404 -16.97 20.72 7.35
CA ASP A 404 -17.96 21.66 7.89
C ASP A 404 -17.52 23.12 7.69
N ILE A 405 -16.25 23.42 7.90
CA ILE A 405 -15.69 24.76 7.64
C ILE A 405 -15.75 25.08 6.14
N LEU A 406 -15.45 24.15 5.24
CA LEU A 406 -15.55 24.33 3.79
C LEU A 406 -16.98 24.65 3.33
N ASN A 407 -18.01 24.14 4.02
CA ASN A 407 -19.41 24.47 3.72
C ASN A 407 -19.73 25.94 3.97
N HIS A 408 -19.11 26.57 4.97
CA HIS A 408 -19.46 27.91 5.44
C HIS A 408 -18.45 28.98 5.03
N HIS A 409 -17.18 28.61 4.77
CA HIS A 409 -16.10 29.53 4.50
C HIS A 409 -15.45 29.28 3.14
N SER A 410 -14.95 30.34 2.52
CA SER A 410 -14.16 30.26 1.28
C SER A 410 -12.71 29.99 1.62
N VAL A 411 -12.17 28.85 1.20
CA VAL A 411 -10.79 28.42 1.44
C VAL A 411 -10.03 28.36 0.12
N ASN A 412 -8.80 28.87 0.11
CA ASN A 412 -7.96 28.91 -1.09
C ASN A 412 -6.91 27.78 -1.11
N LEU A 413 -6.53 27.23 0.06
CA LEU A 413 -5.60 26.13 0.18
C LEU A 413 -5.80 25.43 1.53
N ILE A 414 -5.68 24.11 1.54
CA ILE A 414 -5.76 23.26 2.73
C ILE A 414 -4.37 22.72 3.06
N ILE A 415 -3.98 22.79 4.34
CA ILE A 415 -2.80 22.12 4.90
C ILE A 415 -3.33 21.10 5.90
N SER A 416 -3.17 19.82 5.64
CA SER A 416 -3.72 18.76 6.49
C SER A 416 -2.65 17.78 6.94
N ASP A 417 -2.67 17.40 8.22
CA ASP A 417 -1.98 16.19 8.64
C ASP A 417 -2.59 14.96 7.97
N VAL A 418 -1.79 13.94 7.77
CA VAL A 418 -2.23 12.64 7.23
C VAL A 418 -2.92 11.81 8.30
N ILE A 419 -2.36 11.73 9.50
CA ILE A 419 -2.88 10.88 10.58
C ILE A 419 -3.65 11.73 11.58
N MET A 420 -4.97 11.59 11.58
CA MET A 420 -5.87 12.31 12.48
C MET A 420 -7.02 11.40 12.89
N SER A 421 -7.64 11.71 14.02
CA SER A 421 -8.84 11.03 14.50
C SER A 421 -10.05 11.28 13.60
N GLU A 422 -11.06 10.41 13.65
CA GLU A 422 -12.35 10.45 12.95
C GLU A 422 -12.27 10.39 11.42
N MET A 423 -11.53 11.26 10.76
CA MET A 423 -11.27 11.30 9.32
C MET A 423 -9.84 11.74 9.08
N ASP A 424 -9.05 10.88 8.47
CA ASP A 424 -7.65 11.14 8.15
C ASP A 424 -7.48 12.12 6.97
N GLY A 425 -6.25 12.63 6.78
CA GLY A 425 -5.97 13.62 5.74
C GLY A 425 -6.04 13.07 4.32
N ILE A 426 -5.83 11.77 4.11
CA ILE A 426 -5.96 11.12 2.80
C ILE A 426 -7.44 11.01 2.42
N GLU A 427 -8.28 10.59 3.36
CA GLU A 427 -9.73 10.54 3.16
C GLU A 427 -10.31 11.94 2.92
N LEU A 428 -9.87 12.94 3.71
CA LEU A 428 -10.24 14.34 3.50
C LEU A 428 -9.85 14.81 2.09
N CYS A 429 -8.62 14.55 1.66
CA CYS A 429 -8.13 14.91 0.33
C CYS A 429 -8.98 14.27 -0.77
N ASN A 430 -9.25 12.96 -0.67
CA ASN A 430 -10.12 12.25 -1.62
C ASN A 430 -11.51 12.87 -1.70
N ARG A 431 -12.13 13.18 -0.56
CA ARG A 431 -13.47 13.80 -0.51
C ARG A 431 -13.46 15.22 -1.12
N VAL A 432 -12.47 16.04 -0.79
CA VAL A 432 -12.31 17.39 -1.35
C VAL A 432 -12.10 17.34 -2.86
N LYS A 433 -11.27 16.42 -3.36
CA LYS A 433 -10.98 16.30 -4.80
C LYS A 433 -12.11 15.66 -5.62
N ALA A 434 -12.95 14.85 -4.98
CA ALA A 434 -14.13 14.26 -5.61
C ALA A 434 -15.35 15.20 -5.61
N ASP A 435 -15.43 16.15 -4.67
CA ASP A 435 -16.56 17.08 -4.58
C ASP A 435 -16.42 18.23 -5.58
N LEU A 436 -17.45 18.42 -6.43
CA LEU A 436 -17.49 19.49 -7.42
C LEU A 436 -17.30 20.89 -6.82
N ASN A 437 -17.73 21.12 -5.57
CA ASN A 437 -17.60 22.43 -4.95
C ASN A 437 -16.19 22.76 -4.48
N TYR A 438 -15.36 21.75 -4.17
CA TYR A 438 -14.08 21.91 -3.49
C TYR A 438 -12.88 21.36 -4.28
N SER A 439 -13.10 20.59 -5.35
CA SER A 439 -12.04 19.92 -6.15
C SER A 439 -10.92 20.86 -6.61
N HIS A 440 -11.22 22.13 -6.80
CA HIS A 440 -10.28 23.17 -7.20
C HIS A 440 -9.33 23.62 -6.08
N ILE A 441 -9.60 23.27 -4.80
CA ILE A 441 -8.78 23.73 -3.67
C ILE A 441 -7.51 22.88 -3.61
N PRO A 442 -6.30 23.47 -3.65
CA PRO A 442 -5.08 22.74 -3.47
C PRO A 442 -4.94 22.21 -2.04
N VAL A 443 -4.41 20.98 -1.92
CA VAL A 443 -4.21 20.28 -0.65
C VAL A 443 -2.74 19.95 -0.48
N ILE A 444 -2.15 20.43 0.63
CA ILE A 444 -0.83 20.03 1.10
C ILE A 444 -1.03 19.01 2.21
N LEU A 445 -0.46 17.82 2.06
CA LEU A 445 -0.45 16.80 3.11
C LEU A 445 0.85 16.85 3.91
N LEU A 446 0.74 17.01 5.23
CA LEU A 446 1.84 16.87 6.17
C LEU A 446 1.91 15.44 6.67
N THR A 447 3.09 14.83 6.66
CA THR A 447 3.21 13.41 6.98
C THR A 447 4.42 13.08 7.82
N ALA A 448 4.26 12.11 8.71
CA ALA A 448 5.37 11.44 9.36
C ALA A 448 5.85 10.19 8.59
N LYS A 449 5.16 9.78 7.51
CA LYS A 449 5.50 8.57 6.74
C LYS A 449 6.53 8.90 5.66
N THR A 450 7.71 8.29 5.74
CA THR A 450 8.81 8.41 4.78
C THR A 450 8.71 7.41 3.62
N ASN A 451 7.65 6.59 3.57
CA ASN A 451 7.54 5.48 2.62
C ASN A 451 7.00 5.97 1.26
N LEU A 452 7.62 5.51 0.17
CA LEU A 452 7.19 5.74 -1.22
C LEU A 452 5.72 5.36 -1.44
N GLN A 453 5.24 4.28 -0.80
CA GLN A 453 3.86 3.83 -0.89
C GLN A 453 2.86 4.90 -0.37
N SER A 454 3.15 5.52 0.75
CA SER A 454 2.30 6.59 1.31
C SER A 454 2.33 7.86 0.47
N LYS A 455 3.48 8.18 -0.17
CA LYS A 455 3.55 9.26 -1.16
C LYS A 455 2.70 8.94 -2.39
N ILE A 456 2.74 7.70 -2.88
CA ILE A 456 1.91 7.23 -4.00
C ILE A 456 0.42 7.29 -3.64
N GLU A 457 0.04 6.90 -2.43
CA GLU A 457 -1.33 6.98 -1.95
C GLU A 457 -1.82 8.43 -1.87
N GLY A 458 -1.00 9.36 -1.34
CA GLY A 458 -1.31 10.79 -1.31
C GLY A 458 -1.43 11.41 -2.71
N ILE A 459 -0.55 11.05 -3.64
CA ILE A 459 -0.61 11.49 -5.05
C ILE A 459 -1.86 10.91 -5.73
N LYS A 460 -2.20 9.64 -5.50
CA LYS A 460 -3.43 9.01 -6.01
C LYS A 460 -4.69 9.67 -5.44
N ALA A 461 -4.64 10.13 -4.18
CA ALA A 461 -5.70 10.92 -3.56
C ALA A 461 -5.85 12.32 -4.17
N GLY A 462 -4.92 12.75 -5.03
CA GLY A 462 -4.94 14.03 -5.72
C GLY A 462 -4.35 15.18 -4.91
N ALA A 463 -3.51 14.94 -3.91
CA ALA A 463 -2.80 15.98 -3.19
C ALA A 463 -1.84 16.75 -4.11
N ASP A 464 -1.82 18.09 -3.97
CA ASP A 464 -0.99 18.97 -4.81
C ASP A 464 0.46 19.06 -4.29
N ALA A 465 0.68 18.84 -2.98
CA ALA A 465 2.01 18.74 -2.37
C ALA A 465 2.01 17.78 -1.17
N TYR A 466 3.19 17.25 -0.87
CA TYR A 466 3.44 16.30 0.20
C TYR A 466 4.68 16.72 0.97
N ILE A 467 4.55 17.05 2.26
CA ILE A 467 5.63 17.57 3.10
C ILE A 467 5.86 16.64 4.28
N GLU A 468 7.10 16.18 4.45
CA GLU A 468 7.47 15.27 5.54
C GLU A 468 7.77 16.04 6.83
N LYS A 469 7.25 15.53 7.94
CA LYS A 469 7.59 15.99 9.30
C LYS A 469 8.90 15.28 9.77
N PRO A 470 9.91 16.01 10.31
CA PRO A 470 9.94 17.46 10.52
C PRO A 470 10.23 18.23 9.24
N PHE A 471 9.60 19.39 9.08
CA PHE A 471 9.76 20.26 7.90
C PHE A 471 10.35 21.62 8.26
N SER A 472 11.02 22.25 7.29
CA SER A 472 11.42 23.65 7.41
C SER A 472 10.19 24.54 7.24
N VAL A 473 10.03 25.54 8.11
CA VAL A 473 8.98 26.56 7.99
C VAL A 473 9.07 27.29 6.65
N GLU A 474 10.28 27.59 6.18
CA GLU A 474 10.51 28.22 4.88
C GLU A 474 10.02 27.33 3.73
N TYR A 475 10.31 26.03 3.81
CA TYR A 475 9.85 25.07 2.80
C TYR A 475 8.32 25.00 2.75
N LEU A 476 7.63 25.02 3.90
CA LEU A 476 6.18 25.08 3.95
C LEU A 476 5.66 26.39 3.33
N LYS A 477 6.23 27.53 3.70
CA LYS A 477 5.84 28.86 3.16
C LYS A 477 6.03 28.94 1.64
N VAL A 478 7.15 28.44 1.12
CA VAL A 478 7.44 28.40 -0.32
C VAL A 478 6.42 27.53 -1.06
N ASN A 479 6.09 26.35 -0.55
CA ASN A 479 5.07 25.48 -1.18
C ASN A 479 3.67 26.13 -1.19
N VAL A 480 3.27 26.76 -0.09
CA VAL A 480 2.01 27.51 -0.03
C VAL A 480 1.97 28.62 -1.06
N ALA A 481 3.02 29.44 -1.12
CA ALA A 481 3.13 30.54 -2.07
C ALA A 481 3.14 30.05 -3.52
N ALA A 482 3.93 29.03 -3.84
CA ALA A 482 4.04 28.47 -5.19
C ALA A 482 2.72 27.91 -5.71
N LEU A 483 1.96 27.17 -4.86
CA LEU A 483 0.66 26.64 -5.25
C LEU A 483 -0.39 27.75 -5.50
N LEU A 484 -0.40 28.77 -4.66
CA LEU A 484 -1.30 29.92 -4.83
C LEU A 484 -0.93 30.74 -6.08
N GLU A 485 0.35 30.99 -6.30
CA GLU A 485 0.84 31.73 -7.47
C GLU A 485 0.59 30.98 -8.79
N SER A 486 0.85 29.68 -8.81
CA SER A 486 0.56 28.83 -9.98
C SER A 486 -0.93 28.91 -10.37
N ARG A 487 -1.83 28.87 -9.40
CA ARG A 487 -3.28 29.05 -9.62
C ARG A 487 -3.60 30.44 -10.18
N GLU A 488 -3.04 31.46 -9.60
CA GLU A 488 -3.26 32.83 -10.04
C GLU A 488 -2.72 33.08 -11.45
N LYS A 489 -1.57 32.51 -11.80
CA LYS A 489 -1.00 32.59 -13.15
C LYS A 489 -1.93 31.95 -14.18
N LEU A 490 -2.47 30.76 -13.89
CA LEU A 490 -3.44 30.10 -14.78
C LEU A 490 -4.71 30.95 -14.97
N ARG A 491 -5.25 31.53 -13.89
CA ARG A 491 -6.38 32.45 -13.95
C ARG A 491 -6.13 33.67 -14.83
N ARG A 492 -4.98 34.33 -14.63
CA ARG A 492 -4.58 35.52 -15.43
C ARG A 492 -4.43 35.18 -16.90
N THR A 493 -3.81 34.03 -17.21
CA THR A 493 -3.68 33.58 -18.62
C THR A 493 -5.03 33.36 -19.26
N PHE A 494 -5.98 32.73 -18.56
CA PHE A 494 -7.34 32.52 -19.06
C PHE A 494 -8.09 33.83 -19.28
N VAL A 495 -7.99 34.77 -18.33
CA VAL A 495 -8.73 36.05 -18.39
C VAL A 495 -8.18 36.94 -19.50
N ASN A 496 -6.85 37.03 -19.66
CA ASN A 496 -6.25 38.02 -20.56
C ASN A 496 -6.10 37.55 -22.00
N SER A 497 -6.20 36.23 -22.24
CA SER A 497 -6.06 35.70 -23.62
C SER A 497 -7.42 35.39 -24.26
N PRO A 498 -7.74 35.97 -25.42
CA PRO A 498 -9.03 35.75 -26.11
C PRO A 498 -9.16 34.33 -26.69
N PHE A 499 -8.05 33.60 -26.88
CA PHE A 499 -8.01 32.31 -27.54
C PHE A 499 -7.74 31.13 -26.60
N VAL A 500 -7.56 31.38 -25.31
CA VAL A 500 -7.36 30.32 -24.30
C VAL A 500 -8.69 29.77 -23.84
N LEU A 501 -8.88 28.47 -23.98
CA LEU A 501 -10.09 27.77 -23.59
C LEU A 501 -10.15 27.59 -22.06
N SER A 502 -11.36 27.44 -21.50
CA SER A 502 -11.59 27.24 -20.07
C SER A 502 -10.93 25.94 -19.52
N ASP A 503 -10.79 24.93 -20.38
CA ASP A 503 -10.20 23.61 -20.02
C ASP A 503 -8.73 23.73 -19.56
N THR A 504 -8.00 24.78 -20.00
CA THR A 504 -6.58 24.98 -19.61
C THR A 504 -6.40 25.32 -18.12
N VAL A 505 -7.48 25.69 -17.42
CA VAL A 505 -7.46 26.02 -15.98
C VAL A 505 -7.87 24.83 -15.11
N ALA A 506 -8.37 23.76 -15.72
CA ALA A 506 -8.76 22.55 -15.00
C ALA A 506 -7.53 21.78 -14.51
N LEU A 507 -7.49 21.44 -13.21
CA LEU A 507 -6.43 20.64 -12.61
C LEU A 507 -6.93 19.23 -12.23
N THR A 508 -8.24 19.06 -12.12
CA THR A 508 -8.88 17.78 -11.84
C THR A 508 -9.84 17.39 -12.95
N LYS A 509 -10.10 16.09 -13.11
CA LYS A 509 -11.14 15.62 -14.06
C LYS A 509 -12.52 16.20 -13.75
N ALA A 510 -12.82 16.44 -12.47
CA ALA A 510 -14.08 17.04 -12.05
C ALA A 510 -14.17 18.53 -12.46
N ASP A 511 -13.06 19.26 -12.36
CA ASP A 511 -13.00 20.65 -12.82
C ASP A 511 -13.11 20.76 -14.34
N ASP A 512 -12.46 19.86 -15.09
CA ASP A 512 -12.56 19.80 -16.55
C ASP A 512 -13.99 19.53 -17.01
N ALA A 513 -14.64 18.53 -16.44
CA ALA A 513 -16.04 18.23 -16.75
C ALA A 513 -16.98 19.41 -16.41
N PHE A 514 -16.75 20.07 -15.27
CA PHE A 514 -17.51 21.23 -14.87
C PHE A 514 -17.31 22.40 -15.82
N LEU A 515 -16.07 22.73 -16.18
CA LEU A 515 -15.76 23.86 -17.07
C LEU A 515 -16.31 23.63 -18.49
N LYS A 516 -16.30 22.40 -19.00
CA LYS A 516 -16.93 22.03 -20.27
C LYS A 516 -18.42 22.23 -20.23
N ALA A 517 -19.10 21.71 -19.21
CA ALA A 517 -20.54 21.89 -19.05
C ALA A 517 -20.91 23.36 -18.88
N LEU A 518 -20.14 24.12 -18.08
CA LEU A 518 -20.33 25.56 -17.88
C LEU A 518 -20.18 26.32 -19.20
N ASN A 519 -19.17 26.01 -19.99
CA ASN A 519 -18.93 26.64 -21.28
C ASN A 519 -20.05 26.32 -22.30
N GLU A 520 -20.49 25.06 -22.37
CA GLU A 520 -21.63 24.66 -23.21
C GLU A 520 -22.90 25.43 -22.88
N VAL A 521 -23.24 25.55 -21.57
CA VAL A 521 -24.40 26.30 -21.11
C VAL A 521 -24.31 27.78 -21.51
N VAL A 522 -23.16 28.41 -21.33
CA VAL A 522 -22.96 29.84 -21.68
C VAL A 522 -22.99 30.04 -23.19
N ILE A 523 -22.34 29.19 -23.98
CA ILE A 523 -22.34 29.31 -25.45
C ILE A 523 -23.75 29.13 -26.03
N SER A 524 -24.51 28.15 -25.53
CA SER A 524 -25.86 27.86 -26.02
C SER A 524 -26.83 29.00 -25.75
N ASN A 525 -26.66 29.74 -24.65
CA ASN A 525 -27.54 30.83 -24.23
C ASN A 525 -26.93 32.24 -24.45
N MET A 526 -25.80 32.31 -25.15
CA MET A 526 -25.01 33.54 -25.30
C MET A 526 -25.75 34.68 -25.93
N LYS A 527 -26.72 34.40 -26.86
CA LYS A 527 -27.51 35.38 -27.57
C LYS A 527 -28.57 36.05 -26.70
N GLU A 528 -28.94 35.46 -25.58
CA GLU A 528 -29.96 35.99 -24.68
C GLU A 528 -29.36 37.06 -23.75
N PRO A 529 -29.76 38.34 -23.88
CA PRO A 529 -29.21 39.42 -23.07
C PRO A 529 -29.50 39.27 -21.57
N GLU A 530 -30.64 38.66 -21.22
CA GLU A 530 -31.11 38.49 -19.85
C GLU A 530 -30.57 37.21 -19.17
N PHE A 531 -29.81 36.37 -19.90
CA PHE A 531 -29.19 35.15 -19.32
C PHE A 531 -28.33 35.48 -18.11
N CYS A 532 -28.67 34.92 -16.97
CA CYS A 532 -28.10 35.26 -15.66
C CYS A 532 -27.62 34.07 -14.85
N LEU A 533 -27.11 34.32 -13.63
CA LEU A 533 -26.62 33.31 -12.71
C LEU A 533 -27.69 32.26 -12.35
N ASP A 534 -28.96 32.68 -12.20
CA ASP A 534 -30.01 31.77 -11.76
C ASP A 534 -30.35 30.73 -12.83
N ASP A 535 -30.36 31.16 -14.12
CA ASP A 535 -30.56 30.28 -15.27
C ASP A 535 -29.40 29.27 -15.38
N MET A 536 -28.16 29.76 -15.25
CA MET A 536 -26.96 28.94 -15.31
C MET A 536 -26.91 27.92 -14.16
N ALA A 537 -27.30 28.31 -12.94
CA ALA A 537 -27.35 27.43 -11.79
C ALA A 537 -28.40 26.32 -11.98
N SER A 538 -29.58 26.66 -12.51
CA SER A 538 -30.63 25.69 -12.81
C SER A 538 -30.21 24.68 -13.87
N MET A 539 -29.54 25.11 -14.95
CA MET A 539 -29.08 24.25 -16.04
C MET A 539 -27.94 23.30 -15.60
N LEU A 540 -27.12 23.75 -14.67
CA LEU A 540 -26.02 22.94 -14.11
C LEU A 540 -26.44 22.12 -12.89
N ASN A 541 -27.68 22.13 -12.46
CA ASN A 541 -28.21 21.48 -11.28
C ASN A 541 -27.41 21.83 -9.99
N MET A 542 -27.02 23.09 -9.86
CA MET A 542 -26.26 23.61 -8.72
C MET A 542 -27.04 24.71 -8.00
N SER A 543 -26.77 24.88 -6.69
CA SER A 543 -27.24 26.06 -5.98
C SER A 543 -26.50 27.31 -6.48
N ARG A 544 -27.17 28.47 -6.47
CA ARG A 544 -26.59 29.78 -6.83
C ARG A 544 -25.29 30.06 -6.06
N SER A 545 -25.28 29.75 -4.76
CA SER A 545 -24.09 29.94 -3.89
C SER A 545 -22.94 29.01 -4.26
N SER A 546 -23.22 27.72 -4.53
CA SER A 546 -22.23 26.73 -4.96
C SER A 546 -21.62 27.11 -6.31
N LEU A 547 -22.45 27.48 -7.29
CA LEU A 547 -21.98 27.89 -8.61
C LEU A 547 -21.10 29.12 -8.54
N ASN A 548 -21.53 30.17 -7.79
CA ASN A 548 -20.74 31.38 -7.61
C ASN A 548 -19.40 31.09 -6.93
N ARG A 549 -19.40 30.25 -5.89
CA ARG A 549 -18.16 29.82 -5.18
C ARG A 549 -17.23 29.07 -6.11
N LYS A 550 -17.76 28.14 -6.90
CA LYS A 550 -16.96 27.31 -7.83
C LYS A 550 -16.35 28.14 -8.95
N ILE A 551 -17.12 29.01 -9.61
CA ILE A 551 -16.59 29.89 -10.66
C ILE A 551 -15.54 30.84 -10.09
N LYS A 552 -15.81 31.47 -8.94
CA LYS A 552 -14.85 32.35 -8.28
C LYS A 552 -13.60 31.60 -7.84
N GLY A 553 -13.76 30.37 -7.34
CA GLY A 553 -12.66 29.51 -6.92
C GLY A 553 -11.77 29.05 -8.08
N LEU A 554 -12.34 28.67 -9.22
CA LEU A 554 -11.59 28.24 -10.40
C LEU A 554 -11.01 29.40 -11.21
N LEU A 555 -11.83 30.37 -11.54
CA LEU A 555 -11.51 31.39 -12.55
C LEU A 555 -11.20 32.78 -11.96
N GLY A 556 -11.48 32.99 -10.67
CA GLY A 556 -11.32 34.29 -10.01
C GLY A 556 -12.36 35.31 -10.44
N LEU A 557 -13.39 34.91 -11.20
CA LEU A 557 -14.42 35.78 -11.79
C LEU A 557 -15.77 35.64 -11.08
N THR A 558 -16.59 36.65 -11.12
CA THR A 558 -18.02 36.49 -10.83
C THR A 558 -18.70 35.78 -12.01
N PRO A 559 -19.84 35.07 -11.80
CA PRO A 559 -20.56 34.43 -12.89
C PRO A 559 -20.92 35.38 -14.03
N ASN A 560 -21.33 36.62 -13.71
CA ASN A 560 -21.66 37.64 -14.71
C ASN A 560 -20.41 38.10 -15.48
N ASP A 561 -19.26 38.21 -14.80
CA ASP A 561 -18.00 38.54 -15.48
C ASP A 561 -17.53 37.37 -16.38
N TYR A 562 -17.78 36.13 -15.98
CA TYR A 562 -17.51 34.96 -16.81
C TYR A 562 -18.37 34.94 -18.09
N ILE A 563 -19.69 35.13 -17.97
CA ILE A 563 -20.56 35.23 -19.13
C ILE A 563 -20.09 36.36 -20.07
N ARG A 564 -19.76 37.53 -19.50
CA ARG A 564 -19.24 38.65 -20.28
C ARG A 564 -17.92 38.33 -20.98
N LEU A 565 -17.01 37.65 -20.29
CA LEU A 565 -15.71 37.24 -20.86
C LEU A 565 -15.89 36.27 -22.02
N GLU A 566 -16.73 35.23 -21.86
CA GLU A 566 -16.98 34.25 -22.93
C GLU A 566 -17.67 34.90 -24.16
N ARG A 567 -18.58 35.85 -23.93
CA ARG A 567 -19.14 36.67 -25.01
C ARG A 567 -18.06 37.45 -25.77
N LEU A 568 -17.12 38.07 -25.06
CA LEU A 568 -16.02 38.82 -25.67
C LEU A 568 -15.01 37.92 -26.38
N LYS A 569 -14.70 36.75 -25.85
CA LYS A 569 -13.85 35.74 -26.51
C LYS A 569 -14.49 35.24 -27.82
N LYS A 570 -15.79 34.93 -27.80
CA LYS A 570 -16.50 34.51 -29.01
C LYS A 570 -16.53 35.64 -30.05
N ALA A 571 -16.70 36.88 -29.59
CA ALA A 571 -16.61 38.04 -30.47
C ALA A 571 -15.24 38.18 -31.13
N ALA A 572 -14.16 37.98 -30.37
CA ALA A 572 -12.78 38.03 -30.91
C ALA A 572 -12.57 36.96 -32.01
N ILE A 573 -13.12 35.75 -31.82
CA ILE A 573 -13.05 34.69 -32.84
C ILE A 573 -13.82 35.13 -34.11
N LEU A 574 -15.07 35.59 -33.99
CA LEU A 574 -15.89 36.01 -35.12
C LEU A 574 -15.28 37.21 -35.87
N LEU A 575 -14.68 38.16 -35.15
CA LEU A 575 -13.98 39.30 -35.76
C LEU A 575 -12.72 38.88 -36.51
N LYS A 576 -12.00 37.89 -36.00
CA LYS A 576 -10.80 37.30 -36.65
C LYS A 576 -11.15 36.55 -37.95
N GLU A 577 -12.33 35.92 -38.01
CA GLU A 577 -12.85 35.26 -39.22
C GLU A 577 -13.20 36.26 -40.31
N GLY A 578 -13.50 37.52 -39.96
CA GLY A 578 -13.65 38.63 -40.91
C GLY A 578 -14.97 38.65 -41.71
N GLU A 579 -15.92 37.75 -41.42
CA GLU A 579 -17.15 37.59 -42.19
C GLU A 579 -18.27 38.55 -41.77
N CYS A 580 -18.20 39.17 -40.58
CA CYS A 580 -19.26 39.96 -39.97
C CYS A 580 -18.82 41.37 -39.61
N LYS A 581 -19.73 42.34 -39.71
CA LYS A 581 -19.50 43.71 -39.22
C LYS A 581 -19.49 43.74 -37.70
N ILE A 582 -18.73 44.66 -37.08
CA ILE A 582 -18.60 44.83 -35.63
C ILE A 582 -19.98 44.94 -34.94
N ASN A 583 -20.94 45.67 -35.55
CA ASN A 583 -22.28 45.78 -34.99
C ASN A 583 -23.06 44.48 -35.03
N GLU A 584 -22.89 43.66 -36.07
CA GLU A 584 -23.53 42.35 -36.20
C GLU A 584 -22.96 41.40 -35.15
N VAL A 585 -21.62 41.35 -35.01
CA VAL A 585 -20.94 40.56 -33.98
C VAL A 585 -21.42 40.95 -32.58
N CYS A 586 -21.56 42.25 -32.29
CA CYS A 586 -22.09 42.74 -31.02
C CYS A 586 -23.42 42.06 -30.62
N TYR A 587 -24.39 42.06 -31.55
CA TYR A 587 -25.71 41.45 -31.29
C TYR A 587 -25.67 39.92 -31.30
N MET A 588 -24.83 39.31 -32.14
CA MET A 588 -24.65 37.85 -32.20
C MET A 588 -24.13 37.27 -30.90
N VAL A 589 -23.33 38.02 -30.14
CA VAL A 589 -22.77 37.57 -28.85
C VAL A 589 -23.55 38.08 -27.63
N GLY A 590 -24.75 38.67 -27.84
CA GLY A 590 -25.68 39.05 -26.77
C GLY A 590 -25.40 40.38 -26.08
N PHE A 591 -24.72 41.34 -26.74
CA PHE A 591 -24.61 42.70 -26.24
C PHE A 591 -25.73 43.58 -26.83
N ASN A 592 -26.32 44.41 -26.00
CA ASN A 592 -27.44 45.27 -26.40
C ASN A 592 -27.02 46.54 -27.16
N THR A 593 -25.78 47.02 -26.98
CA THR A 593 -25.31 48.25 -27.62
C THR A 593 -23.83 48.14 -28.07
N PRO A 594 -23.54 48.57 -29.32
CA PRO A 594 -22.15 48.54 -29.82
C PRO A 594 -21.17 49.41 -29.04
N SER A 595 -21.64 50.53 -28.48
CA SER A 595 -20.78 51.39 -27.66
C SER A 595 -20.33 50.74 -26.36
N TYR A 596 -21.21 50.01 -25.69
CA TYR A 596 -20.86 49.24 -24.47
C TYR A 596 -19.97 48.05 -24.81
N PHE A 597 -20.29 47.31 -25.87
CA PHE A 597 -19.46 46.23 -26.39
C PHE A 597 -18.02 46.68 -26.65
N THR A 598 -17.82 47.77 -27.41
CA THR A 598 -16.50 48.30 -27.75
C THR A 598 -15.70 48.67 -26.51
N LYS A 599 -16.33 49.32 -25.51
CA LYS A 599 -15.67 49.64 -24.21
C LYS A 599 -15.25 48.39 -23.44
N CYS A 600 -16.14 47.40 -23.37
CA CYS A 600 -15.84 46.14 -22.67
C CYS A 600 -14.71 45.36 -23.37
N PHE A 601 -14.73 45.30 -24.71
CA PHE A 601 -13.73 44.61 -25.50
C PHE A 601 -12.36 45.27 -25.33
N GLN A 602 -12.29 46.62 -25.47
CA GLN A 602 -11.03 47.37 -25.27
C GLN A 602 -10.51 47.23 -23.84
N LYS A 603 -11.37 47.29 -22.83
CA LYS A 603 -11.00 47.13 -21.43
C LYS A 603 -10.41 45.72 -21.16
N GLN A 604 -10.98 44.69 -21.82
CA GLN A 604 -10.61 43.31 -21.60
C GLN A 604 -9.31 42.91 -22.32
N PHE A 605 -9.18 43.30 -23.60
CA PHE A 605 -8.07 42.83 -24.45
C PHE A 605 -7.04 43.93 -24.81
N GLY A 606 -7.31 45.17 -24.41
CA GLY A 606 -6.39 46.28 -24.66
C GLY A 606 -6.42 46.83 -26.09
N ILE A 607 -7.19 46.21 -27.01
CA ILE A 607 -7.30 46.56 -28.44
C ILE A 607 -8.75 46.87 -28.77
N LEU A 608 -9.00 47.65 -29.83
CA LEU A 608 -10.34 47.90 -30.32
C LEU A 608 -10.85 46.74 -31.18
N PRO A 609 -12.17 46.49 -31.26
CA PRO A 609 -12.73 45.43 -32.10
C PRO A 609 -12.40 45.53 -33.60
N LYS A 610 -11.95 46.69 -34.06
CA LYS A 610 -11.56 46.96 -35.45
C LYS A 610 -10.09 46.62 -35.74
N ASP A 611 -9.25 46.56 -34.69
CA ASP A 611 -7.82 46.28 -34.76
C ASP A 611 -7.55 44.78 -34.65
#